data_c01fbe99b044f7de2574f5b4e449c400
#
_entry.id   c01fbe99b044f7de2574f5b4e449c400
#
_cell.length_a   1.000
_cell.length_b   1.000
_cell.length_c   1.000
_cell.angle_alpha   90.00
_cell.angle_beta   90.00
_cell.angle_gamma   90.00
#
_symmetry.space_group_name_H-M   'P 1'
#
loop_
_entity.id
_entity.type
_entity.pdbx_description
1 polymer ?
#
loop_
_entity_poly.entity_id
_entity_poly.type
_entity_poly.pdbx_seq_one_letter_code
_entity_poly.pdbx_strand_id
1 'polypeptide(L)' 'MQYDDLVSVYTVKNPTEAEVIRVALEGQGIACHLAGEGQAGLTGIIDIDVMVRAADEDRARAILESYERKHV' A
#
# COMPACT_ATOMS: atom_id res chain seq x y z
N MET A 1 5.36 22.16 -4.98
CA MET A 1 5.26 21.08 -5.41
C MET A 1 6.10 20.06 -4.88
N GLN A 2 5.64 18.97 -4.65
CA GLN A 2 6.34 18.02 -3.91
C GLN A 2 6.62 16.81 -4.73
N TYR A 3 7.83 16.39 -4.77
CA TYR A 3 8.14 15.21 -5.44
C TYR A 3 7.73 14.03 -4.63
N ASP A 4 7.57 14.22 -3.36
CA ASP A 4 7.28 13.09 -2.47
C ASP A 4 5.85 13.09 -2.03
N ASP A 5 4.98 13.64 -2.84
CA ASP A 5 3.56 13.47 -2.61
C ASP A 5 3.23 11.99 -2.59
N LEU A 6 2.38 11.60 -1.67
CA LEU A 6 1.99 10.22 -1.56
C LEU A 6 0.81 9.93 -2.46
N VAL A 7 0.85 8.79 -3.12
CA VAL A 7 -0.24 8.34 -3.97
C VAL A 7 -0.64 6.94 -3.53
N SER A 8 -1.92 6.65 -3.63
CA SER A 8 -2.43 5.33 -3.27
C SER A 8 -2.23 4.39 -4.46
N VAL A 9 -1.58 3.27 -4.22
CA VAL A 9 -1.36 2.30 -5.28
C VAL A 9 -2.16 1.02 -5.06
N TYR A 10 -2.76 0.87 -3.89
CA TYR A 10 -3.49 -0.34 -3.61
C TYR A 10 -4.35 -0.10 -2.37
N THR A 11 -5.46 -0.80 -2.27
CA THR A 11 -6.31 -0.70 -1.10
C THR A 11 -6.62 -2.11 -0.63
N VAL A 12 -6.48 -2.34 0.66
CA VAL A 12 -6.76 -3.64 1.23
C VAL A 12 -7.71 -3.47 2.40
N LYS A 13 -8.37 -4.56 2.76
CA LYS A 13 -9.33 -4.51 3.86
C LYS A 13 -8.86 -5.31 5.06
N ASN A 14 -7.64 -5.74 5.05
CA ASN A 14 -7.11 -6.59 6.10
C ASN A 14 -5.78 -6.03 6.55
N PRO A 15 -5.63 -5.68 7.83
CA PRO A 15 -4.36 -5.11 8.30
C PRO A 15 -3.17 -6.03 8.10
N THR A 16 -3.38 -7.33 8.22
CA THR A 16 -2.29 -8.26 8.02
C THR A 16 -1.79 -8.22 6.60
N GLU A 17 -2.72 -8.15 5.64
CA GLU A 17 -2.33 -8.05 4.26
C GLU A 17 -1.61 -6.74 3.99
N ALA A 18 -2.06 -5.67 4.61
CA ALA A 18 -1.40 -4.38 4.45
C ALA A 18 0.04 -4.45 4.90
N GLU A 19 0.29 -5.14 6.01
CA GLU A 19 1.66 -5.27 6.50
C GLU A 19 2.52 -6.11 5.56
N VAL A 20 1.96 -7.16 5.01
CA VAL A 20 2.71 -7.98 4.06
C VAL A 20 3.12 -7.16 2.86
N ILE A 21 2.19 -6.37 2.35
CA ILE A 21 2.48 -5.53 1.19
C ILE A 21 3.52 -4.48 1.54
N ARG A 22 3.40 -3.87 2.72
CA ARG A 22 4.36 -2.88 3.13
C ARG A 22 5.77 -3.46 3.20
N VAL A 23 5.88 -4.63 3.78
CA VAL A 23 7.19 -5.28 3.90
C VAL A 23 7.74 -5.59 2.51
N ALA A 24 6.88 -6.05 1.60
CA ALA A 24 7.32 -6.37 0.25
C ALA A 24 7.86 -5.13 -0.45
N LEU A 25 7.17 -4.01 -0.31
CA LEU A 25 7.61 -2.78 -0.95
C LEU A 25 8.89 -2.25 -0.31
N GLU A 26 8.95 -2.27 1.00
CA GLU A 26 10.14 -1.78 1.68
C GLU A 26 11.35 -2.65 1.38
N GLY A 27 11.13 -3.93 1.19
CA GLY A 27 12.22 -4.81 0.79
C GLY A 27 12.79 -4.47 -0.57
N GLN A 28 12.04 -3.73 -1.38
CA GLN A 28 12.51 -3.29 -2.68
C GLN A 28 13.01 -1.85 -2.64
N GLY A 29 13.13 -1.28 -1.46
CA GLY A 29 13.62 0.08 -1.32
C GLY A 29 12.58 1.15 -1.52
N ILE A 30 11.30 0.81 -1.45
CA ILE A 30 10.22 1.77 -1.65
C ILE A 30 9.60 2.08 -0.30
N ALA A 31 9.63 3.35 0.09
CA ALA A 31 8.99 3.78 1.31
C ALA A 31 7.48 3.65 1.16
N CYS A 32 6.83 3.03 2.12
CA CYS A 32 5.42 2.74 2.04
C CYS A 32 4.71 3.25 3.29
N HIS A 33 3.56 3.84 3.08
CA HIS A 33 2.75 4.36 4.17
C HIS A 33 1.36 3.75 4.11
N LEU A 34 0.81 3.42 5.24
CA LEU A 34 -0.53 2.87 5.32
C LEU A 34 -1.44 3.94 5.90
N ALA A 35 -2.56 4.16 5.25
CA ALA A 35 -3.50 5.19 5.68
C ALA A 35 -4.87 4.58 5.84
N GLY A 36 -5.63 5.10 6.76
CA GLY A 36 -7.00 4.65 6.94
C GLY A 36 -7.18 3.57 7.98
N GLU A 37 -6.11 3.18 8.64
CA GLU A 37 -6.19 2.10 9.60
C GLU A 37 -7.09 2.39 10.78
N GLY A 38 -7.24 3.61 11.13
CA GLY A 38 -7.97 3.95 12.33
C GLY A 38 -9.45 4.20 12.14
N GLN A 39 -9.96 3.94 10.96
CA GLN A 39 -11.32 4.35 10.65
C GLN A 39 -12.35 3.25 10.72
N ALA A 40 -11.95 2.10 11.15
CA ALA A 40 -12.84 0.96 11.11
C ALA A 40 -13.89 0.98 12.19
N GLY A 41 -13.69 1.73 13.22
CA GLY A 41 -14.50 1.58 14.43
C GLY A 41 -15.97 1.84 14.25
N LEU A 42 -16.32 2.77 13.37
CA LEU A 42 -17.70 3.17 13.27
C LEU A 42 -18.54 2.28 12.38
N THR A 43 -17.95 1.80 11.33
CA THR A 43 -18.73 1.05 10.34
C THR A 43 -18.37 -0.42 10.28
N GLY A 44 -17.28 -0.79 10.92
CA GLY A 44 -16.81 -2.15 10.83
C GLY A 44 -16.11 -2.46 9.53
N ILE A 45 -15.90 -1.46 8.68
CA ILE A 45 -15.24 -1.63 7.41
C ILE A 45 -13.89 -0.95 7.47
N ILE A 46 -12.86 -1.68 7.10
CA ILE A 46 -11.52 -1.14 7.05
C ILE A 46 -11.09 -1.01 5.61
N ASP A 47 -10.70 0.18 5.21
CA ASP A 47 -10.09 0.37 3.91
C ASP A 47 -8.73 0.98 4.20
N ILE A 48 -7.69 0.22 3.96
CA ILE A 48 -6.34 0.66 4.20
C ILE A 48 -5.68 0.95 2.87
N ASP A 49 -5.29 2.19 2.65
CA ASP A 49 -4.63 2.57 1.42
C ASP A 49 -3.14 2.38 1.58
N VAL A 50 -2.56 1.67 0.63
CA VAL A 50 -1.12 1.51 0.57
C VAL A 50 -0.60 2.65 -0.30
N MET A 51 0.19 3.52 0.29
CA MET A 51 0.62 4.73 -0.38
C MET A 51 2.13 4.77 -0.48
N VAL A 52 2.61 5.26 -1.61
CA VAL A 52 4.04 5.40 -1.85
C VAL A 52 4.26 6.79 -2.43
N ARG A 53 5.51 7.22 -2.49
CA ARG A 53 5.81 8.49 -3.13
C ARG A 53 5.47 8.41 -4.61
N ALA A 54 5.04 9.53 -5.15
CA ALA A 54 4.69 9.56 -6.57
C ALA A 54 5.83 9.08 -7.44
N ALA A 55 7.06 9.37 -7.04
CA ALA A 55 8.22 8.95 -7.84
C ALA A 55 8.38 7.44 -7.90
N ASP A 56 7.80 6.73 -6.94
CA ASP A 56 7.93 5.27 -6.88
C ASP A 56 6.69 4.56 -7.35
N GLU A 57 5.72 5.30 -7.85
CA GLU A 57 4.41 4.71 -8.16
C GLU A 57 4.51 3.56 -9.16
N ASP A 58 5.25 3.75 -10.24
CA ASP A 58 5.32 2.72 -11.27
C ASP A 58 5.99 1.47 -10.75
N ARG A 59 7.06 1.65 -9.98
CA ARG A 59 7.76 0.50 -9.42
C ARG A 59 6.86 -0.25 -8.44
N ALA A 60 6.15 0.50 -7.61
CA ALA A 60 5.27 -0.13 -6.64
C ALA A 60 4.17 -0.91 -7.32
N ARG A 61 3.60 -0.36 -8.38
CA ARG A 61 2.54 -1.07 -9.08
C ARG A 61 3.05 -2.35 -9.72
N ALA A 62 4.26 -2.33 -10.25
CA ALA A 62 4.83 -3.52 -10.83
C ALA A 62 5.03 -4.62 -9.78
N ILE A 63 5.48 -4.22 -8.60
CA ILE A 63 5.68 -5.18 -7.52
C ILE A 63 4.35 -5.76 -7.07
N LEU A 64 3.32 -4.92 -6.98
CA LEU A 64 2.03 -5.38 -6.53
C LEU A 64 1.37 -6.30 -7.54
N GLU A 65 1.58 -6.06 -8.81
CA GLU A 65 1.08 -6.97 -9.82
C GLU A 65 1.69 -8.34 -9.66
N SER A 66 2.98 -8.38 -9.38
CA SER A 66 3.65 -9.64 -9.17
C SER A 66 3.13 -10.34 -7.92
N TYR A 67 2.89 -9.57 -6.88
CA TYR A 67 2.34 -10.11 -5.64
C TYR A 67 0.97 -10.73 -5.89
N GLU A 68 0.11 -10.04 -6.61
CA GLU A 68 -1.21 -10.55 -6.87
C GLU A 68 -1.17 -11.84 -7.67
N ARG A 69 -0.26 -11.90 -8.63
CA ARG A 69 -0.15 -13.09 -9.45
C ARG A 69 0.27 -14.29 -8.64
N LYS A 70 1.19 -14.08 -7.72
CA LYS A 70 1.65 -15.18 -6.92
C LYS A 70 0.64 -15.61 -5.89
N HIS A 71 -0.24 -14.71 -5.55
CA HIS A 71 -1.16 -14.97 -4.48
C HIS A 71 -2.36 -15.79 -4.92
N VAL A 72 -2.51 -16.01 -6.17
CA VAL A 72 -3.65 -16.80 -6.67
C VAL A 72 -3.51 -18.32 -6.39
#